data_c5ea70fc6a861b0071d13738cb0d75bc
#
_entry.id   c5ea70fc6a861b0071d13738cb0d75bc
#
_cell.length_a   1.000
_cell.length_b   1.000
_cell.length_c   1.000
_cell.angle_alpha   90.00
_cell.angle_beta   90.00
_cell.angle_gamma   90.00
#
_symmetry.space_group_name_H-M   'P 1'
#
loop_
_entity.id
_entity.type
_entity.pdbx_description
1 polymer ?
#
loop_
_entity_poly.entity_id
_entity_poly.type
_entity_poly.pdbx_seq_one_letter_code
_entity_poly.pdbx_strand_id
1 'polypeptide(L)'
;EIERPLIEVLAAMELWGVKLDLDLLKSLSVELDRRLKKLEKQIYEMAGQEFNINSPTQLSQILFYKLNLPASKKTRINKGLSTATDILEELAPLNPLAGAVLEYRQLAKLKSTYTDSLIKLVNPETGRVHTSYNQTITATGRLSSSDPNLQNIPIRGEMGKKVRQAFIPEKGHELLSADYSQIELRLLAHLSGDPLLRQIFLEDRDIHMETARRVFGEAVELFPEEMRRRAKIINFS
;
A
#
# COMPACT_ATOMS: atom_id res chain seq x y z
N GLU A 1 -29.70 7.89 9.05
CA GLU A 1 -29.47 9.35 9.10
C GLU A 1 -28.18 9.75 8.35
N ILE A 2 -27.15 8.92 8.34
CA ILE A 2 -25.84 9.21 7.66
C ILE A 2 -25.82 8.62 6.25
N GLU A 3 -26.15 7.35 6.11
CA GLU A 3 -25.97 6.58 4.87
C GLU A 3 -26.83 7.09 3.70
N ARG A 4 -28.09 7.47 3.96
CA ARG A 4 -28.99 7.93 2.90
C ARG A 4 -28.57 9.27 2.27
N PRO A 5 -28.25 10.32 3.05
CA PRO A 5 -27.74 11.57 2.47
C PRO A 5 -26.39 11.40 1.75
N LEU A 6 -25.57 10.43 2.19
CA LEU A 6 -24.27 10.16 1.58
C LEU A 6 -24.40 9.63 0.14
N ILE A 7 -25.51 8.97 -0.22
CA ILE A 7 -25.73 8.43 -1.57
C ILE A 7 -25.61 9.52 -2.65
N GLU A 8 -26.23 10.68 -2.44
CA GLU A 8 -26.18 11.79 -3.39
C GLU A 8 -24.77 12.33 -3.56
N VAL A 9 -24.02 12.43 -2.45
CA VAL A 9 -22.62 12.88 -2.46
C VAL A 9 -21.74 11.90 -3.24
N LEU A 10 -21.88 10.60 -2.95
CA LEU A 10 -21.08 9.57 -3.63
C LEU A 10 -21.43 9.49 -5.12
N ALA A 11 -22.70 9.56 -5.47
CA ALA A 11 -23.14 9.60 -6.87
C ALA A 11 -22.54 10.81 -7.61
N ALA A 12 -22.54 11.99 -7.00
CA ALA A 12 -21.89 13.17 -7.57
C ALA A 12 -20.38 12.98 -7.76
N MET A 13 -19.69 12.37 -6.79
CA MET A 13 -18.26 12.05 -6.88
C MET A 13 -17.96 11.05 -8.00
N GLU A 14 -18.78 10.01 -8.14
CA GLU A 14 -18.65 9.01 -9.21
C GLU A 14 -18.87 9.63 -10.59
N LEU A 15 -19.90 10.45 -10.74
CA LEU A 15 -20.20 11.17 -12.00
C LEU A 15 -19.10 12.16 -12.36
N TRP A 16 -18.53 12.87 -11.37
CA TRP A 16 -17.45 13.83 -11.61
C TRP A 16 -16.15 13.14 -12.02
N GLY A 17 -15.80 12.03 -11.40
CA GLY A 17 -14.59 11.26 -11.65
C GLY A 17 -13.31 12.01 -11.32
N VAL A 18 -12.17 11.41 -11.66
CA VAL A 18 -10.82 11.92 -11.35
C VAL A 18 -10.00 12.05 -12.63
N LYS A 19 -9.35 13.21 -12.81
CA LYS A 19 -8.49 13.47 -13.96
C LYS A 19 -7.10 12.90 -13.75
N LEU A 20 -6.54 12.31 -14.80
CA LEU A 20 -5.20 11.73 -14.81
C LEU A 20 -4.31 12.39 -15.86
N ASP A 21 -3.03 12.53 -15.53
CA ASP A 21 -1.96 12.82 -16.49
C ASP A 21 -1.57 11.52 -17.20
N LEU A 22 -2.14 11.31 -18.38
CA LEU A 22 -1.93 10.10 -19.17
C LEU A 22 -0.51 9.99 -19.71
N ASP A 23 0.12 11.12 -20.01
CA ASP A 23 1.49 11.11 -20.57
C ASP A 23 2.50 10.72 -19.49
N LEU A 24 2.31 11.22 -18.26
CA LEU A 24 3.07 10.76 -17.11
C LEU A 24 2.86 9.26 -16.87
N LEU A 25 1.62 8.77 -16.88
CA LEU A 25 1.35 7.34 -16.65
C LEU A 25 1.97 6.45 -17.73
N LYS A 26 1.91 6.84 -19.01
CA LYS A 26 2.55 6.13 -20.12
C LYS A 26 4.07 6.09 -19.95
N SER A 27 4.69 7.23 -19.59
CA SER A 27 6.13 7.30 -19.34
C SER A 27 6.55 6.41 -18.18
N LEU A 28 5.78 6.40 -17.10
CA LEU A 28 5.99 5.52 -15.95
C LEU A 28 5.85 4.03 -16.32
N SER A 29 4.85 3.68 -17.15
CA SER A 29 4.68 2.30 -17.63
C SER A 29 5.92 1.82 -18.38
N VAL A 30 6.50 2.66 -19.25
CA VAL A 30 7.75 2.34 -19.99
C VAL A 30 8.94 2.22 -19.04
N GLU A 31 9.07 3.12 -18.07
CA GLU A 31 10.13 3.06 -17.06
C GLU A 31 10.04 1.77 -16.24
N LEU A 32 8.82 1.41 -15.78
CA LEU A 32 8.57 0.19 -15.03
C LEU A 32 8.88 -1.06 -15.85
N ASP A 33 8.49 -1.10 -17.12
CA ASP A 33 8.80 -2.23 -18.01
C ASP A 33 10.31 -2.45 -18.14
N ARG A 34 11.08 -1.38 -18.32
CA ARG A 34 12.55 -1.45 -18.39
C ARG A 34 13.17 -1.96 -17.09
N ARG A 35 12.67 -1.49 -15.94
CA ARG A 35 13.16 -1.96 -14.62
C ARG A 35 12.81 -3.43 -14.38
N LEU A 36 11.61 -3.84 -14.73
CA LEU A 36 11.15 -5.23 -14.61
C LEU A 36 12.01 -6.18 -15.45
N LYS A 37 12.28 -5.84 -16.72
CA LYS A 37 13.16 -6.65 -17.59
C LYS A 37 14.58 -6.78 -17.05
N LYS A 38 15.11 -5.71 -16.44
CA LYS A 38 16.42 -5.76 -15.79
C LYS A 38 16.42 -6.68 -14.56
N LEU A 39 15.39 -6.56 -13.70
CA LEU A 39 15.26 -7.42 -12.51
C LEU A 39 15.02 -8.88 -12.88
N GLU A 40 14.21 -9.15 -13.89
CA GLU A 40 13.96 -10.50 -14.39
C GLU A 40 15.27 -11.19 -14.81
N LYS A 41 16.10 -10.50 -15.59
CA LYS A 41 17.43 -11.01 -15.97
C LYS A 41 18.31 -11.30 -14.75
N GLN A 42 18.37 -10.39 -13.78
CA GLN A 42 19.13 -10.58 -12.54
C GLN A 42 18.60 -11.76 -11.70
N ILE A 43 17.28 -11.92 -11.62
CA ILE A 43 16.64 -13.03 -10.92
C ILE A 43 17.00 -14.36 -11.58
N TYR A 44 16.98 -14.45 -12.91
CA TYR A 44 17.35 -15.67 -13.63
C TYR A 44 18.84 -16.00 -13.48
N GLU A 45 19.72 -14.99 -13.51
CA GLU A 45 21.15 -15.16 -13.25
C GLU A 45 21.39 -15.71 -11.83
N MET A 46 20.74 -15.13 -10.80
CA MET A 46 20.86 -15.61 -9.41
C MET A 46 20.22 -16.99 -9.20
N ALA A 47 19.15 -17.30 -9.90
CA ALA A 47 18.49 -18.60 -9.83
C ALA A 47 19.24 -19.68 -10.64
N GLY A 48 20.12 -19.29 -11.58
CA GLY A 48 20.80 -20.20 -12.51
C GLY A 48 19.87 -20.89 -13.50
N GLN A 49 18.67 -20.34 -13.73
CA GLN A 49 17.69 -20.80 -14.71
C GLN A 49 16.55 -19.80 -14.87
N GLU A 50 15.89 -19.84 -16.02
CA GLU A 50 14.63 -19.15 -16.26
C GLU A 50 13.46 -19.87 -15.58
N PHE A 51 12.50 -19.11 -15.06
CA PHE A 51 11.25 -19.64 -14.46
C PHE A 51 10.20 -18.53 -14.40
N ASN A 52 8.94 -18.88 -14.19
CA ASN A 52 7.90 -17.85 -13.98
C ASN A 52 7.98 -17.28 -12.56
N ILE A 53 8.52 -16.07 -12.43
CA ILE A 53 8.71 -15.35 -11.15
C ILE A 53 7.37 -15.12 -10.43
N ASN A 54 6.28 -14.98 -11.19
CA ASN A 54 4.93 -14.81 -10.66
C ASN A 54 4.26 -16.13 -10.25
N SER A 55 4.88 -17.29 -10.53
CA SER A 55 4.40 -18.59 -10.08
C SER A 55 4.90 -18.91 -8.67
N PRO A 56 4.01 -18.95 -7.65
CA PRO A 56 4.42 -19.30 -6.29
C PRO A 56 5.09 -20.67 -6.20
N THR A 57 4.61 -21.62 -7.02
CA THR A 57 5.14 -23.00 -7.04
C THR A 57 6.56 -23.06 -7.59
N GLN A 58 6.82 -22.41 -8.73
CA GLN A 58 8.16 -22.39 -9.32
C GLN A 58 9.15 -21.61 -8.44
N LEU A 59 8.73 -20.47 -7.92
CA LEU A 59 9.56 -19.69 -7.00
C LEU A 59 9.88 -20.48 -5.71
N SER A 60 8.90 -21.20 -5.15
CA SER A 60 9.09 -22.08 -3.99
C SER A 60 10.15 -23.17 -4.27
N GLN A 61 10.12 -23.78 -5.47
CA GLN A 61 11.14 -24.75 -5.88
C GLN A 61 12.54 -24.14 -5.93
N ILE A 62 12.67 -22.93 -6.45
CA ILE A 62 13.97 -22.23 -6.49
C ILE A 62 14.46 -21.91 -5.09
N LEU A 63 13.64 -21.23 -4.27
CA LEU A 63 14.06 -20.75 -2.96
C LEU A 63 14.39 -21.88 -1.98
N PHE A 64 13.51 -22.85 -1.87
CA PHE A 64 13.58 -23.83 -0.78
C PHE A 64 14.23 -25.17 -1.19
N TYR A 65 14.08 -25.58 -2.44
CA TYR A 65 14.63 -26.88 -2.87
C TYR A 65 15.96 -26.73 -3.63
N LYS A 66 16.14 -25.67 -4.43
CA LYS A 66 17.41 -25.45 -5.13
C LYS A 66 18.41 -24.69 -4.30
N LEU A 67 17.99 -23.58 -3.66
CA LEU A 67 18.86 -22.73 -2.84
C LEU A 67 18.88 -23.12 -1.35
N ASN A 68 18.08 -24.11 -0.93
CA ASN A 68 17.99 -24.63 0.44
C ASN A 68 17.77 -23.54 1.49
N LEU A 69 17.00 -22.48 1.19
CA LEU A 69 16.70 -21.43 2.14
C LEU A 69 15.74 -21.93 3.23
N PRO A 70 15.80 -21.38 4.45
CA PRO A 70 14.93 -21.80 5.54
C PRO A 70 13.46 -21.48 5.23
N ALA A 71 12.57 -22.42 5.50
CA ALA A 71 11.15 -22.29 5.27
C ALA A 71 10.40 -22.15 6.60
N SER A 72 9.77 -20.99 6.81
CA SER A 72 9.06 -20.71 8.07
C SER A 72 7.58 -21.11 8.05
N LYS A 73 6.92 -21.11 6.87
CA LYS A 73 5.48 -21.37 6.78
C LYS A 73 5.10 -22.22 5.57
N LYS A 74 4.08 -23.07 5.73
CA LYS A 74 3.43 -23.80 4.64
C LYS A 74 2.18 -23.07 4.14
N THR A 75 1.87 -23.15 2.86
CA THR A 75 0.62 -22.63 2.33
C THR A 75 -0.57 -23.47 2.81
N ARG A 76 -1.71 -22.80 3.07
CA ARG A 76 -2.94 -23.48 3.53
C ARG A 76 -3.57 -24.34 2.43
N ILE A 77 -3.44 -23.96 1.17
CA ILE A 77 -4.17 -24.55 0.03
C ILE A 77 -3.43 -25.76 -0.56
N ASN A 78 -2.12 -25.65 -0.83
CA ASN A 78 -1.39 -26.67 -1.60
C ASN A 78 -0.32 -27.42 -0.78
N LYS A 79 -0.30 -27.28 0.55
CA LYS A 79 0.74 -27.83 1.45
C LYS A 79 2.18 -27.49 1.03
N GLY A 80 2.39 -26.62 0.03
CA GLY A 80 3.68 -26.14 -0.43
C GLY A 80 4.26 -25.07 0.52
N LEU A 81 5.53 -24.73 0.33
CA LEU A 81 6.17 -23.66 1.10
C LEU A 81 5.73 -22.29 0.56
N SER A 82 5.39 -21.39 1.48
CA SER A 82 4.86 -20.06 1.14
C SER A 82 5.96 -19.16 0.56
N THR A 83 5.62 -18.42 -0.49
CA THR A 83 6.44 -17.34 -1.06
C THR A 83 5.72 -16.00 -0.91
N ALA A 84 4.90 -15.84 0.12
CA ALA A 84 4.22 -14.59 0.43
C ALA A 84 5.22 -13.48 0.81
N THR A 85 4.78 -12.25 0.79
CA THR A 85 5.64 -11.08 1.00
C THR A 85 6.39 -11.15 2.33
N ASP A 86 5.70 -11.50 3.43
CA ASP A 86 6.29 -11.67 4.77
C ASP A 86 7.46 -12.68 4.77
N ILE A 87 7.31 -13.80 4.07
CA ILE A 87 8.38 -14.81 3.95
C ILE A 87 9.56 -14.31 3.13
N LEU A 88 9.27 -13.63 2.02
CA LEU A 88 10.34 -13.06 1.20
C LEU A 88 11.10 -11.94 1.93
N GLU A 89 10.42 -11.16 2.76
CA GLU A 89 11.04 -10.14 3.63
C GLU A 89 11.97 -10.78 4.68
N GLU A 90 11.56 -11.92 5.28
CA GLU A 90 12.42 -12.71 6.18
C GLU A 90 13.66 -13.27 5.46
N LEU A 91 13.52 -13.65 4.19
CA LEU A 91 14.60 -14.25 3.39
C LEU A 91 15.52 -13.22 2.72
N ALA A 92 15.06 -11.99 2.49
CA ALA A 92 15.84 -10.96 1.79
C ALA A 92 17.21 -10.65 2.41
N PRO A 93 17.37 -10.61 3.76
CA PRO A 93 18.69 -10.46 4.39
C PRO A 93 19.62 -11.68 4.20
N LEU A 94 19.04 -12.85 3.94
CA LEU A 94 19.78 -14.12 3.80
C LEU A 94 20.18 -14.41 2.36
N ASN A 95 19.39 -13.93 1.38
CA ASN A 95 19.64 -14.20 -0.02
C ASN A 95 19.14 -13.07 -0.92
N PRO A 96 19.99 -12.50 -1.79
CA PRO A 96 19.66 -11.36 -2.66
C PRO A 96 18.53 -11.67 -3.65
N LEU A 97 18.35 -12.93 -4.05
CA LEU A 97 17.23 -13.33 -4.93
C LEU A 97 15.87 -13.04 -4.30
N ALA A 98 15.69 -13.28 -3.00
CA ALA A 98 14.44 -12.98 -2.32
C ALA A 98 14.12 -11.48 -2.35
N GLY A 99 15.13 -10.63 -2.11
CA GLY A 99 14.98 -9.17 -2.22
C GLY A 99 14.63 -8.71 -3.64
N ALA A 100 15.29 -9.27 -4.65
CA ALA A 100 15.02 -8.96 -6.05
C ALA A 100 13.60 -9.39 -6.48
N VAL A 101 13.12 -10.53 -6.00
CA VAL A 101 11.74 -10.99 -6.25
C VAL A 101 10.72 -10.08 -5.57
N LEU A 102 10.98 -9.59 -4.35
CA LEU A 102 10.13 -8.61 -3.68
C LEU A 102 10.00 -7.33 -4.51
N GLU A 103 11.13 -6.77 -4.94
CA GLU A 103 11.16 -5.58 -5.77
C GLU A 103 10.42 -5.81 -7.10
N TYR A 104 10.68 -6.94 -7.77
CA TYR A 104 10.00 -7.31 -9.00
C TYR A 104 8.48 -7.34 -8.82
N ARG A 105 7.98 -7.99 -7.78
CA ARG A 105 6.54 -8.08 -7.49
C ARG A 105 5.91 -6.72 -7.19
N GLN A 106 6.62 -5.86 -6.45
CA GLN A 106 6.16 -4.51 -6.17
C GLN A 106 6.03 -3.69 -7.46
N LEU A 107 7.05 -3.70 -8.32
CA LEU A 107 7.03 -2.97 -9.58
C LEU A 107 6.02 -3.55 -10.58
N ALA A 108 5.89 -4.87 -10.64
CA ALA A 108 4.89 -5.54 -11.50
C ALA A 108 3.46 -5.18 -11.07
N LYS A 109 3.18 -5.14 -9.77
CA LYS A 109 1.90 -4.69 -9.25
C LYS A 109 1.63 -3.22 -9.56
N LEU A 110 2.63 -2.35 -9.39
CA LEU A 110 2.51 -0.93 -9.75
C LEU A 110 2.18 -0.78 -11.24
N LYS A 111 2.90 -1.47 -12.09
CA LYS A 111 2.67 -1.43 -13.55
C LYS A 111 1.27 -1.91 -13.92
N SER A 112 0.91 -3.12 -13.54
CA SER A 112 -0.34 -3.74 -13.94
C SER A 112 -1.57 -3.05 -13.35
N THR A 113 -1.53 -2.64 -12.08
CA THR A 113 -2.70 -2.13 -11.35
C THR A 113 -2.90 -0.64 -11.56
N TYR A 114 -1.80 0.14 -11.61
CA TYR A 114 -1.92 1.60 -11.61
C TYR A 114 -1.55 2.25 -12.93
N THR A 115 -0.45 1.88 -13.60
CA THR A 115 -0.13 2.53 -14.86
C THR A 115 -0.97 1.98 -16.02
N ASP A 116 -0.91 0.67 -16.27
CA ASP A 116 -1.55 0.09 -17.45
C ASP A 116 -3.09 0.01 -17.33
N SER A 117 -3.57 -0.29 -16.13
CA SER A 117 -5.01 -0.43 -15.89
C SER A 117 -5.71 0.93 -15.87
N LEU A 118 -5.15 1.94 -15.16
CA LEU A 118 -5.78 3.25 -15.08
C LEU A 118 -5.87 3.94 -16.44
N ILE A 119 -4.86 3.80 -17.31
CA ILE A 119 -4.90 4.36 -18.67
C ILE A 119 -6.09 3.79 -19.48
N LYS A 120 -6.38 2.50 -19.32
CA LYS A 120 -7.48 1.82 -20.02
C LYS A 120 -8.87 2.18 -19.49
N LEU A 121 -8.93 2.59 -18.23
CA LEU A 121 -10.17 2.91 -17.53
C LEU A 121 -10.60 4.37 -17.70
N VAL A 122 -9.79 5.20 -18.35
CA VAL A 122 -10.20 6.57 -18.66
C VAL A 122 -11.36 6.54 -19.65
N ASN A 123 -12.48 7.13 -19.24
CA ASN A 123 -13.63 7.31 -20.12
C ASN A 123 -13.29 8.33 -21.23
N PRO A 124 -13.42 7.97 -22.52
CA PRO A 124 -13.04 8.85 -23.62
C PRO A 124 -13.92 10.09 -23.72
N GLU A 125 -15.15 10.06 -23.24
CA GLU A 125 -16.08 11.19 -23.29
C GLU A 125 -15.75 12.24 -22.22
N THR A 126 -15.40 11.81 -21.00
CA THR A 126 -15.10 12.71 -19.87
C THR A 126 -13.62 13.01 -19.71
N GLY A 127 -12.73 12.18 -20.27
CA GLY A 127 -11.29 12.23 -20.05
C GLY A 127 -10.87 11.88 -18.61
N ARG A 128 -11.77 11.24 -17.86
CA ARG A 128 -11.60 10.95 -16.42
C ARG A 128 -11.80 9.48 -16.11
N VAL A 129 -11.28 9.06 -14.97
CA VAL A 129 -11.57 7.75 -14.38
C VAL A 129 -12.73 7.90 -13.40
N HIS A 130 -13.69 7.01 -13.50
CA HIS A 130 -14.86 6.95 -12.64
C HIS A 130 -14.81 5.66 -11.84
N THR A 131 -14.70 5.78 -10.53
CA THR A 131 -14.74 4.64 -9.58
C THR A 131 -16.16 4.46 -9.07
N SER A 132 -16.45 3.32 -8.48
CA SER A 132 -17.69 3.10 -7.71
C SER A 132 -17.37 3.11 -6.23
N TYR A 133 -18.14 3.85 -5.43
CA TYR A 133 -18.04 3.88 -3.97
C TYR A 133 -19.10 3.00 -3.34
N ASN A 134 -18.68 2.01 -2.55
CA ASN A 134 -19.57 1.03 -1.94
C ASN A 134 -19.73 1.31 -0.45
N GLN A 135 -20.99 1.47 0.02
CA GLN A 135 -21.32 1.73 1.43
C GLN A 135 -21.53 0.45 2.25
N THR A 136 -21.77 -0.70 1.60
CA THR A 136 -22.25 -1.92 2.27
C THR A 136 -21.27 -3.09 2.25
N ILE A 137 -20.08 -2.91 1.66
CA ILE A 137 -19.12 -4.01 1.45
C ILE A 137 -18.29 -4.30 2.71
N THR A 138 -17.87 -3.25 3.44
CA THR A 138 -16.98 -3.42 4.59
C THR A 138 -17.76 -3.72 5.87
N ALA A 139 -17.27 -4.64 6.69
CA ALA A 139 -17.86 -4.94 7.98
C ALA A 139 -17.73 -3.79 9.01
N THR A 140 -16.83 -2.84 8.76
CA THR A 140 -16.49 -1.73 9.66
C THR A 140 -17.31 -0.46 9.41
N GLY A 141 -18.17 -0.44 8.38
CA GLY A 141 -18.88 0.77 7.96
C GLY A 141 -18.02 1.78 7.17
N ARG A 142 -16.76 1.44 6.84
CA ARG A 142 -15.95 2.26 5.93
C ARG A 142 -16.45 2.11 4.51
N LEU A 143 -16.28 3.16 3.69
CA LEU A 143 -16.46 3.05 2.25
C LEU A 143 -15.38 2.16 1.63
N SER A 144 -15.72 1.45 0.58
CA SER A 144 -14.75 0.85 -0.33
C SER A 144 -14.89 1.43 -1.74
N SER A 145 -13.83 1.33 -2.54
CA SER A 145 -13.78 1.80 -3.91
C SER A 145 -13.45 0.65 -4.85
N SER A 146 -14.15 0.55 -5.97
CA SER A 146 -13.95 -0.49 -6.98
C SER A 146 -14.05 0.06 -8.39
N ASP A 147 -13.43 -0.63 -9.33
CA ASP A 147 -13.49 -0.41 -10.77
C ASP A 147 -13.15 1.00 -11.28
N PRO A 148 -11.96 1.56 -10.89
CA PRO A 148 -10.83 1.00 -10.16
C PRO A 148 -10.87 1.29 -8.66
N ASN A 149 -10.14 0.50 -7.84
CA ASN A 149 -9.95 0.82 -6.44
C ASN A 149 -8.95 1.99 -6.30
N LEU A 150 -9.45 3.19 -6.03
CA LEU A 150 -8.65 4.41 -5.84
C LEU A 150 -8.14 4.59 -4.40
N GLN A 151 -8.62 3.80 -3.43
CA GLN A 151 -8.17 3.88 -2.02
C GLN A 151 -6.82 3.21 -1.79
N ASN A 152 -6.36 2.35 -2.71
CA ASN A 152 -5.11 1.60 -2.60
C ASN A 152 -3.96 2.20 -3.42
N ILE A 153 -4.07 3.47 -3.84
CA ILE A 153 -2.99 4.16 -4.55
C ILE A 153 -1.76 4.22 -3.64
N PRO A 154 -0.59 3.74 -4.09
CA PRO A 154 0.58 3.63 -3.24
C PRO A 154 1.07 5.00 -2.77
N ILE A 155 1.43 5.08 -1.47
CA ILE A 155 1.93 6.30 -0.82
C ILE A 155 3.45 6.24 -0.66
N ARG A 156 3.99 5.00 -0.54
CA ARG A 156 5.39 4.76 -0.22
C ARG A 156 6.20 4.42 -1.47
N GLY A 157 7.51 4.63 -1.36
CA GLY A 157 8.45 4.38 -2.45
C GLY A 157 8.43 5.46 -3.54
N GLU A 158 9.53 5.58 -4.27
CA GLU A 158 9.69 6.59 -5.33
C GLU A 158 8.64 6.44 -6.44
N MET A 159 8.46 5.22 -6.93
CA MET A 159 7.52 4.94 -8.01
C MET A 159 6.05 5.12 -7.58
N GLY A 160 5.71 4.76 -6.33
CA GLY A 160 4.38 5.01 -5.79
C GLY A 160 4.05 6.50 -5.73
N LYS A 161 5.00 7.33 -5.31
CA LYS A 161 4.86 8.79 -5.31
C LYS A 161 4.64 9.34 -6.73
N LYS A 162 5.38 8.84 -7.73
CA LYS A 162 5.20 9.23 -9.14
C LYS A 162 3.80 8.86 -9.66
N VAL A 163 3.27 7.68 -9.30
CA VAL A 163 1.89 7.31 -9.65
C VAL A 163 0.88 8.28 -9.05
N ARG A 164 1.06 8.72 -7.81
CA ARG A 164 0.17 9.72 -7.19
C ARG A 164 0.23 11.09 -7.90
N GLN A 165 1.37 11.48 -8.42
CA GLN A 165 1.52 12.73 -9.18
C GLN A 165 0.71 12.75 -10.47
N ALA A 166 0.32 11.58 -10.98
CA ALA A 166 -0.55 11.49 -12.14
C ALA A 166 -2.02 11.87 -11.85
N PHE A 167 -2.41 11.96 -10.60
CA PHE A 167 -3.74 12.48 -10.21
C PHE A 167 -3.67 13.99 -10.17
N ILE A 168 -4.30 14.64 -11.16
CA ILE A 168 -4.18 16.08 -11.36
C ILE A 168 -5.54 16.77 -11.26
N PRO A 169 -5.59 18.05 -10.84
CA PRO A 169 -6.81 18.84 -10.88
C PRO A 169 -7.16 19.24 -12.32
N GLU A 170 -8.40 19.64 -12.54
CA GLU A 170 -8.80 20.32 -13.77
C GLU A 170 -8.14 21.71 -13.83
N LYS A 171 -7.96 22.24 -15.05
CA LYS A 171 -7.39 23.58 -15.24
C LYS A 171 -8.18 24.62 -14.45
N GLY A 172 -7.48 25.42 -13.65
CA GLY A 172 -8.09 26.42 -12.77
C GLY A 172 -8.62 25.87 -11.44
N HIS A 173 -8.37 24.59 -11.13
CA HIS A 173 -8.70 23.97 -9.86
C HIS A 173 -7.44 23.49 -9.14
N GLU A 174 -7.58 23.20 -7.87
CA GLU A 174 -6.52 22.64 -7.02
C GLU A 174 -7.01 21.35 -6.35
N LEU A 175 -6.07 20.45 -6.03
CA LEU A 175 -6.37 19.27 -5.19
C LEU A 175 -6.27 19.67 -3.74
N LEU A 176 -7.38 19.57 -3.02
CA LEU A 176 -7.41 19.70 -1.56
C LEU A 176 -7.34 18.29 -0.94
N SER A 177 -6.39 18.09 -0.04
CA SER A 177 -6.32 16.89 0.79
C SER A 177 -6.57 17.28 2.25
N ALA A 178 -7.63 16.74 2.83
CA ALA A 178 -7.97 16.96 4.23
C ALA A 178 -8.22 15.61 4.91
N ASP A 179 -7.65 15.43 6.11
CA ASP A 179 -7.79 14.22 6.91
C ASP A 179 -7.92 14.56 8.38
N TYR A 180 -8.74 13.80 9.09
CA TYR A 180 -8.84 13.93 10.54
C TYR A 180 -7.58 13.39 11.22
N SER A 181 -6.94 14.22 12.05
CA SER A 181 -5.78 13.78 12.80
C SER A 181 -6.15 12.76 13.86
N GLN A 182 -5.72 11.50 13.67
CA GLN A 182 -5.80 10.41 14.63
C GLN A 182 -7.22 10.17 15.18
N ILE A 183 -8.25 10.31 14.34
CA ILE A 183 -9.65 10.31 14.78
C ILE A 183 -10.04 9.04 15.55
N GLU A 184 -9.56 7.87 15.14
CA GLU A 184 -9.86 6.60 15.80
C GLU A 184 -9.33 6.56 17.24
N LEU A 185 -8.11 7.05 17.47
CA LEU A 185 -7.52 7.13 18.81
C LEU A 185 -8.19 8.21 19.67
N ARG A 186 -8.64 9.32 19.06
CA ARG A 186 -9.44 10.35 19.77
C ARG A 186 -10.78 9.81 20.21
N LEU A 187 -11.45 9.03 19.35
CA LEU A 187 -12.70 8.34 19.69
C LEU A 187 -12.45 7.29 20.78
N LEU A 188 -11.38 6.52 20.70
CA LEU A 188 -11.00 5.58 21.74
C LEU A 188 -10.79 6.27 23.09
N ALA A 189 -10.06 7.39 23.12
CA ALA A 189 -9.86 8.19 24.33
C ALA A 189 -11.18 8.70 24.93
N HIS A 190 -12.11 9.12 24.06
CA HIS A 190 -13.45 9.58 24.49
C HIS A 190 -14.28 8.44 25.06
N LEU A 191 -14.39 7.32 24.34
CA LEU A 191 -15.27 6.20 24.71
C LEU A 191 -14.74 5.40 25.91
N SER A 192 -13.41 5.17 25.99
CA SER A 192 -12.80 4.46 27.11
C SER A 192 -12.75 5.29 28.39
N GLY A 193 -12.74 6.61 28.26
CA GLY A 193 -12.53 7.53 29.39
C GLY A 193 -11.11 7.47 29.96
N ASP A 194 -10.16 6.80 29.29
CA ASP A 194 -8.79 6.66 29.79
C ASP A 194 -8.17 8.05 30.04
N PRO A 195 -7.78 8.36 31.28
CA PRO A 195 -7.35 9.69 31.67
C PRO A 195 -6.06 10.11 30.96
N LEU A 196 -5.18 9.13 30.65
CA LEU A 196 -3.92 9.42 29.99
C LEU A 196 -4.12 9.74 28.51
N LEU A 197 -4.90 8.91 27.79
CA LEU A 197 -5.22 9.18 26.37
C LEU A 197 -5.91 10.53 26.24
N ARG A 198 -6.87 10.84 27.12
CA ARG A 198 -7.56 12.13 27.15
C ARG A 198 -6.59 13.29 27.38
N GLN A 199 -5.68 13.15 28.36
CA GLN A 199 -4.70 14.17 28.67
C GLN A 199 -3.75 14.42 27.47
N ILE A 200 -3.25 13.37 26.82
CA ILE A 200 -2.38 13.46 25.64
C ILE A 200 -3.04 14.31 24.55
N PHE A 201 -4.32 14.05 24.25
CA PHE A 201 -5.05 14.79 23.23
C PHE A 201 -5.45 16.21 23.65
N LEU A 202 -5.77 16.46 24.92
CA LEU A 202 -6.06 17.79 25.43
C LEU A 202 -4.81 18.69 25.41
N GLU A 203 -3.64 18.12 25.64
CA GLU A 203 -2.35 18.81 25.61
C GLU A 203 -1.70 18.84 24.21
N ASP A 204 -2.42 18.34 23.18
CA ASP A 204 -1.96 18.22 21.78
C ASP A 204 -0.59 17.55 21.63
N ARG A 205 -0.32 16.55 22.47
CA ARG A 205 0.91 15.74 22.42
C ARG A 205 0.81 14.63 21.38
N ASP A 206 1.96 14.23 20.84
CA ASP A 206 2.05 13.11 19.91
C ASP A 206 1.86 11.77 20.62
N ILE A 207 0.70 11.15 20.44
CA ILE A 207 0.36 9.87 21.08
C ILE A 207 1.31 8.75 20.70
N HIS A 208 1.84 8.72 19.48
CA HIS A 208 2.79 7.68 19.06
C HIS A 208 4.14 7.87 19.74
N MET A 209 4.56 9.10 19.94
CA MET A 209 5.77 9.41 20.71
C MET A 209 5.59 9.08 22.18
N GLU A 210 4.43 9.39 22.77
CA GLU A 210 4.12 9.04 24.16
C GLU A 210 4.10 7.51 24.37
N THR A 211 3.51 6.77 23.44
CA THR A 211 3.57 5.31 23.44
C THR A 211 5.00 4.80 23.28
N ALA A 212 5.77 5.43 22.38
CA ALA A 212 7.18 5.06 22.18
C ALA A 212 7.99 5.21 23.48
N ARG A 213 7.86 6.34 24.16
CA ARG A 213 8.55 6.58 25.46
C ARG A 213 8.22 5.54 26.50
N ARG A 214 6.96 5.12 26.57
CA ARG A 214 6.51 4.12 27.55
C ARG A 214 6.96 2.70 27.22
N VAL A 215 6.94 2.33 25.95
CA VAL A 215 7.26 0.97 25.49
C VAL A 215 8.76 0.77 25.34
N PHE A 216 9.48 1.75 24.83
CA PHE A 216 10.89 1.61 24.45
C PHE A 216 11.86 2.38 25.37
N GLY A 217 11.36 3.21 26.31
CA GLY A 217 12.17 3.91 27.28
C GLY A 217 13.27 4.77 26.63
N GLU A 218 14.50 4.61 27.11
CA GLU A 218 15.68 5.37 26.66
C GLU A 218 16.01 5.19 25.17
N ALA A 219 15.58 4.08 24.55
CA ALA A 219 15.81 3.87 23.12
C ALA A 219 15.16 4.96 22.24
N VAL A 220 14.14 5.66 22.74
CA VAL A 220 13.50 6.78 22.03
C VAL A 220 14.44 7.96 21.86
N GLU A 221 15.33 8.21 22.81
CA GLU A 221 16.31 9.31 22.72
C GLU A 221 17.36 9.05 21.63
N LEU A 222 17.72 7.78 21.42
CA LEU A 222 18.70 7.37 20.42
C LEU A 222 18.08 7.27 19.02
N PHE A 223 16.83 6.80 18.91
CA PHE A 223 16.16 6.51 17.64
C PHE A 223 14.70 6.99 17.63
N PRO A 224 14.42 8.30 17.77
CA PRO A 224 13.07 8.81 18.01
C PRO A 224 12.09 8.47 16.87
N GLU A 225 12.48 8.66 15.62
CA GLU A 225 11.62 8.40 14.46
C GLU A 225 11.31 6.91 14.27
N GLU A 226 12.28 6.05 14.51
CA GLU A 226 12.08 4.60 14.42
C GLU A 226 11.16 4.11 15.54
N MET A 227 11.39 4.53 16.77
CA MET A 227 10.56 4.14 17.91
C MET A 227 9.13 4.68 17.79
N ARG A 228 8.98 5.91 17.32
CA ARG A 228 7.69 6.48 17.00
C ARG A 228 6.95 5.65 15.92
N ARG A 229 7.64 5.24 14.87
CA ARG A 229 7.06 4.38 13.82
C ARG A 229 6.62 3.02 14.35
N ARG A 230 7.42 2.39 15.23
CA ARG A 230 7.07 1.13 15.89
C ARG A 230 5.87 1.30 16.82
N ALA A 231 5.85 2.37 17.61
CA ALA A 231 4.72 2.70 18.48
C ALA A 231 3.42 2.95 17.69
N LYS A 232 3.53 3.56 16.50
CA LYS A 232 2.37 3.71 15.61
C LYS A 232 1.76 2.37 15.23
N ILE A 233 2.57 1.34 14.96
CA ILE A 233 2.06 -0.02 14.68
C ILE A 233 1.35 -0.58 15.91
N ILE A 234 1.95 -0.43 17.11
CA ILE A 234 1.34 -0.90 18.37
C ILE A 234 -0.03 -0.24 18.62
N ASN A 235 -0.15 1.06 18.37
CA ASN A 235 -1.38 1.80 18.61
C ASN A 235 -2.54 1.41 17.66
N PHE A 236 -2.24 0.74 16.53
CA PHE A 236 -3.23 0.32 15.54
C PHE A 236 -3.33 -1.20 15.38
N SER A 237 -2.67 -1.98 16.24
CA SER A 237 -2.77 -3.44 16.28
C SER A 237 -3.82 -3.89 17.30
#